data_747bea8fdcf31ecb935936be9a57a6fb
#
_entry.id   747bea8fdcf31ecb935936be9a57a6fb
#
_cell.length_a   1.000
_cell.length_b   1.000
_cell.length_c   1.000
_cell.angle_alpha   90.00
_cell.angle_beta   90.00
_cell.angle_gamma   90.00
#
_symmetry.space_group_name_H-M   'P 1'
#
loop_
_entity.id
_entity.type
_entity.pdbx_description
1 polymer ?
#
loop_
_entity_poly.entity_id
_entity_poly.type
_entity_poly.pdbx_seq_one_letter_code
_entity_poly.pdbx_strand_id
1 'polypeptide(L)'
;MRPRPIRVLLTSVAVLAGTLAFAQPPAGAPQASSTKADLLSAPAKPIDFDVAVIRRSGDKSVTSLDITPDGFFMGARPFHDLIRYAFAKGRGGAYRISGQPSWVDTDLYDIQAKVAPEDIAEWQRLNALGQKVALQGFLLKYLKLKYHPDTAPYPYYALVVGKTGLKIPLYKPGDSFKSRDGRTISDRNVLLWVGPNELICQDCTIKRLAEELSGRGDRGILDETGLTSTDYNIDLRFDVLPDPDRPDGPGVPFRRLSQKDASAVLLTSAKHLGLELRPATGPMDGMVIDHIDRPPEN
;
A
#
# COMPACT_ATOMS: atom_id res chain seq x y z
N MET A 1 -9.94 -89.25 -15.74
CA MET A 1 -10.68 -88.01 -15.74
C MET A 1 -9.77 -86.92 -16.32
N ARG A 2 -10.02 -86.45 -17.52
CA ARG A 2 -9.21 -85.43 -18.25
C ARG A 2 -9.91 -84.06 -18.11
N PRO A 3 -9.25 -83.02 -17.84
CA PRO A 3 -9.86 -81.67 -17.80
C PRO A 3 -9.94 -81.15 -19.25
N ARG A 4 -11.05 -80.44 -19.53
CA ARG A 4 -11.36 -79.77 -20.78
C ARG A 4 -10.64 -78.41 -20.86
N PRO A 5 -10.17 -77.96 -22.02
CA PRO A 5 -9.56 -76.69 -22.23
C PRO A 5 -10.64 -75.60 -22.42
N ILE A 6 -10.42 -74.46 -21.65
CA ILE A 6 -11.20 -73.23 -21.79
C ILE A 6 -10.69 -72.49 -23.04
N ARG A 7 -11.58 -72.25 -24.00
CA ARG A 7 -11.30 -71.34 -25.14
C ARG A 7 -11.43 -69.89 -24.72
N VAL A 8 -10.34 -69.14 -24.80
CA VAL A 8 -10.35 -67.69 -24.67
C VAL A 8 -10.65 -67.08 -26.04
N LEU A 9 -11.75 -66.35 -26.14
CA LEU A 9 -12.11 -65.52 -27.29
C LEU A 9 -11.31 -64.24 -27.21
N LEU A 10 -10.40 -63.97 -28.16
CA LEU A 10 -9.77 -62.68 -28.36
C LEU A 10 -10.70 -61.81 -29.22
N THR A 11 -11.30 -60.82 -28.63
CA THR A 11 -11.99 -59.74 -29.34
C THR A 11 -10.97 -58.64 -29.70
N SER A 12 -10.72 -58.49 -30.98
CA SER A 12 -9.88 -57.44 -31.55
C SER A 12 -10.60 -56.11 -31.45
N VAL A 13 -10.07 -55.18 -30.68
CA VAL A 13 -10.52 -53.78 -30.69
C VAL A 13 -9.73 -53.03 -31.75
N ALA A 14 -10.40 -52.62 -32.80
CA ALA A 14 -9.84 -51.71 -33.81
C ALA A 14 -9.72 -50.29 -33.21
N VAL A 15 -8.50 -49.79 -33.06
CA VAL A 15 -8.24 -48.39 -32.68
C VAL A 15 -8.34 -47.53 -33.94
N LEU A 16 -9.42 -46.77 -34.07
CA LEU A 16 -9.53 -45.69 -35.05
C LEU A 16 -8.62 -44.52 -34.58
N ALA A 17 -7.52 -44.31 -35.27
CA ALA A 17 -6.69 -43.11 -35.12
C ALA A 17 -7.40 -41.93 -35.79
N GLY A 18 -8.14 -41.15 -35.02
CA GLY A 18 -8.66 -39.85 -35.41
C GLY A 18 -7.54 -38.80 -35.38
N THR A 19 -7.09 -38.35 -36.54
CA THR A 19 -6.20 -37.18 -36.67
C THR A 19 -6.97 -35.91 -36.28
N LEU A 20 -6.73 -35.39 -35.08
CA LEU A 20 -7.16 -34.05 -34.69
C LEU A 20 -6.32 -33.03 -35.48
N ALA A 21 -6.93 -32.42 -36.49
CA ALA A 21 -6.39 -31.25 -37.14
C ALA A 21 -6.45 -30.07 -36.16
N PHE A 22 -5.28 -29.66 -35.63
CA PHE A 22 -5.16 -28.37 -34.92
C PHE A 22 -5.34 -27.27 -35.98
N ALA A 23 -6.48 -26.56 -35.88
CA ALA A 23 -6.68 -25.33 -36.62
C ALA A 23 -5.68 -24.28 -36.09
N GLN A 24 -4.75 -23.81 -36.93
CA GLN A 24 -3.93 -22.64 -36.64
C GLN A 24 -4.86 -21.43 -36.51
N PRO A 25 -4.66 -20.60 -35.46
CA PRO A 25 -5.36 -19.32 -35.38
C PRO A 25 -4.91 -18.41 -36.53
N PRO A 26 -5.79 -17.55 -37.04
CA PRO A 26 -5.46 -16.68 -38.17
C PRO A 26 -4.35 -15.67 -37.72
N ALA A 27 -3.30 -15.60 -38.52
CA ALA A 27 -2.28 -14.57 -38.40
C ALA A 27 -2.91 -13.21 -38.69
N GLY A 28 -2.97 -12.34 -37.68
CA GLY A 28 -3.42 -10.95 -37.88
C GLY A 28 -4.34 -10.37 -36.81
N ALA A 29 -4.23 -10.82 -35.55
CA ALA A 29 -4.74 -9.98 -34.44
C ALA A 29 -3.75 -8.83 -34.19
N PRO A 30 -4.20 -7.55 -34.17
CA PRO A 30 -3.31 -6.46 -33.80
C PRO A 30 -2.82 -6.71 -32.38
N GLN A 31 -1.52 -6.88 -32.20
CA GLN A 31 -0.89 -6.86 -30.89
C GLN A 31 -1.21 -5.49 -30.27
N ALA A 32 -2.10 -5.50 -29.30
CA ALA A 32 -2.31 -4.32 -28.45
C ALA A 32 -0.96 -3.97 -27.84
N SER A 33 -0.44 -2.83 -28.25
CA SER A 33 0.78 -2.22 -27.73
C SER A 33 0.64 -2.12 -26.22
N SER A 34 1.34 -2.96 -25.48
CA SER A 34 1.45 -2.93 -24.02
C SER A 34 2.34 -1.76 -23.61
N THR A 35 1.87 -0.55 -23.77
CA THR A 35 2.61 0.70 -23.46
C THR A 35 2.53 1.08 -21.99
N LYS A 36 2.09 0.21 -21.09
CA LYS A 36 1.98 0.50 -19.66
C LYS A 36 2.40 -0.64 -18.73
N ALA A 37 3.04 -1.68 -19.24
CA ALA A 37 3.29 -2.92 -18.51
C ALA A 37 4.76 -3.19 -18.16
N ASP A 38 5.67 -2.25 -18.38
CA ASP A 38 7.11 -2.54 -18.22
C ASP A 38 7.74 -2.00 -16.92
N LEU A 39 6.93 -1.56 -15.95
CA LEU A 39 7.48 -1.29 -14.62
C LEU A 39 7.60 -2.60 -13.85
N LEU A 40 8.82 -2.94 -13.48
CA LEU A 40 9.13 -4.17 -12.76
C LEU A 40 8.60 -4.10 -11.32
N SER A 41 8.00 -5.19 -10.86
CA SER A 41 7.55 -5.34 -9.46
C SER A 41 8.69 -5.77 -8.52
N ALA A 42 9.75 -6.36 -9.07
CA ALA A 42 10.98 -6.67 -8.35
C ALA A 42 12.16 -6.44 -9.28
N PRO A 43 13.34 -6.01 -8.76
CA PRO A 43 14.54 -5.88 -9.57
C PRO A 43 15.05 -7.24 -10.03
N ALA A 44 15.62 -7.30 -11.24
CA ALA A 44 16.24 -8.52 -11.79
C ALA A 44 17.47 -8.95 -10.96
N LYS A 45 18.13 -8.00 -10.32
CA LYS A 45 19.18 -8.18 -9.33
C LYS A 45 18.94 -7.27 -8.14
N PRO A 46 19.52 -7.55 -6.95
CA PRO A 46 19.44 -6.61 -5.84
C PRO A 46 19.98 -5.24 -6.25
N ILE A 47 19.22 -4.18 -6.01
CA ILE A 47 19.69 -2.80 -6.21
C ILE A 47 20.67 -2.47 -5.08
N ASP A 48 21.87 -2.04 -5.45
CA ASP A 48 22.86 -1.55 -4.48
C ASP A 48 22.79 -0.02 -4.38
N PHE A 49 22.86 0.47 -3.14
CA PHE A 49 23.02 1.89 -2.86
C PHE A 49 24.50 2.17 -2.60
N ASP A 50 25.14 2.86 -3.52
CA ASP A 50 26.58 3.15 -3.49
C ASP A 50 26.90 4.26 -2.48
N VAL A 51 26.04 5.27 -2.42
CA VAL A 51 26.17 6.40 -1.48
C VAL A 51 24.97 6.41 -0.55
N ALA A 52 25.25 6.33 0.75
CA ALA A 52 24.25 6.53 1.79
C ALA A 52 24.81 7.45 2.88
N VAL A 53 24.24 8.63 3.00
CA VAL A 53 24.49 9.54 4.12
C VAL A 53 23.30 9.43 5.06
N ILE A 54 23.56 9.02 6.29
CA ILE A 54 22.57 8.88 7.35
C ILE A 54 23.07 9.74 8.53
N ARG A 55 22.27 10.71 8.94
CA ARG A 55 22.61 11.59 10.07
C ARG A 55 21.38 11.88 10.90
N ARG A 56 21.54 12.18 12.18
CA ARG A 56 20.44 12.70 13.01
C ARG A 56 19.98 14.04 12.46
N SER A 57 18.66 14.21 12.35
CA SER A 57 18.10 15.47 11.87
C SER A 57 18.15 16.53 12.97
N GLY A 58 18.75 17.68 12.65
CA GLY A 58 18.72 18.87 13.51
C GLY A 58 17.54 19.80 13.20
N ASP A 59 16.93 19.68 12.03
CA ASP A 59 15.84 20.52 11.55
C ASP A 59 14.55 19.69 11.38
N LYS A 60 13.47 20.14 12.01
CA LYS A 60 12.15 19.51 11.95
C LYS A 60 11.22 20.17 10.93
N SER A 61 11.69 21.16 10.18
CA SER A 61 10.85 21.98 9.30
C SER A 61 10.43 21.24 8.03
N VAL A 62 11.23 20.28 7.56
CA VAL A 62 10.95 19.51 6.35
C VAL A 62 10.86 18.03 6.68
N THR A 63 9.65 17.49 6.69
CA THR A 63 9.43 16.05 6.88
C THR A 63 9.00 15.44 5.55
N SER A 64 9.86 14.64 4.93
CA SER A 64 9.58 13.99 3.66
C SER A 64 10.15 12.58 3.57
N LEU A 65 9.60 11.79 2.66
CA LEU A 65 10.14 10.52 2.20
C LEU A 65 9.85 10.45 0.71
N ASP A 66 10.86 10.71 -0.09
CA ASP A 66 10.73 10.90 -1.53
C ASP A 66 11.59 9.89 -2.29
N ILE A 67 11.00 9.25 -3.28
CA ILE A 67 11.73 8.43 -4.24
C ILE A 67 12.23 9.37 -5.34
N THR A 68 13.53 9.37 -5.57
CA THR A 68 14.21 10.19 -6.58
C THR A 68 14.57 9.37 -7.80
N PRO A 69 14.88 9.99 -8.96
CA PRO A 69 15.31 9.27 -10.15
C PRO A 69 16.57 8.43 -9.98
N ASP A 70 17.38 8.71 -8.96
CA ASP A 70 18.65 8.05 -8.67
C ASP A 70 18.75 7.45 -7.26
N GLY A 71 17.61 7.30 -6.55
CA GLY A 71 17.60 6.74 -5.20
C GLY A 71 16.43 7.20 -4.34
N PHE A 72 16.68 7.60 -3.09
CA PHE A 72 15.65 8.16 -2.22
C PHE A 72 16.23 9.18 -1.24
N PHE A 73 15.34 10.04 -0.76
CA PHE A 73 15.58 11.01 0.31
C PHE A 73 14.58 10.83 1.43
N MET A 74 15.04 10.91 2.67
CA MET A 74 14.17 11.01 3.85
C MET A 74 14.67 12.17 4.71
N GLY A 75 13.79 13.12 5.04
CA GLY A 75 14.10 14.29 5.85
C GLY A 75 13.29 14.31 7.14
N ALA A 76 13.97 14.49 8.27
CA ALA A 76 13.40 14.64 9.61
C ALA A 76 12.31 13.62 9.96
N ARG A 77 12.55 12.33 9.68
CA ARG A 77 11.62 11.23 9.99
C ARG A 77 12.27 10.13 10.79
N PRO A 78 11.49 9.40 11.60
CA PRO A 78 11.98 8.21 12.29
C PRO A 78 12.16 7.04 11.30
N PHE A 79 13.05 6.11 11.63
CA PHE A 79 13.24 4.89 10.83
C PHE A 79 11.98 4.02 10.77
N HIS A 80 11.12 4.09 11.77
CA HIS A 80 9.80 3.47 11.74
C HIS A 80 9.05 3.78 10.43
N ASP A 81 9.07 5.03 9.98
CA ASP A 81 8.38 5.44 8.76
C ASP A 81 8.98 4.80 7.50
N LEU A 82 10.32 4.70 7.43
CA LEU A 82 11.01 4.04 6.32
C LEU A 82 10.74 2.52 6.31
N ILE A 83 10.81 1.88 7.48
CA ILE A 83 10.52 0.45 7.61
C ILE A 83 9.06 0.19 7.20
N ARG A 84 8.11 0.96 7.72
CA ARG A 84 6.71 0.83 7.35
C ARG A 84 6.49 1.05 5.85
N TYR A 85 7.11 2.05 5.25
CA TYR A 85 7.02 2.29 3.81
C TYR A 85 7.55 1.11 3.00
N ALA A 86 8.68 0.54 3.39
CA ALA A 86 9.32 -0.55 2.66
C ALA A 86 8.56 -1.89 2.78
N PHE A 87 7.95 -2.18 3.93
CA PHE A 87 7.38 -3.51 4.20
C PHE A 87 5.85 -3.55 4.16
N ALA A 88 5.15 -2.44 4.45
CA ALA A 88 3.69 -2.45 4.39
C ALA A 88 3.18 -2.65 2.96
N LYS A 89 2.13 -3.48 2.81
CA LYS A 89 1.39 -3.59 1.57
C LYS A 89 0.59 -2.31 1.33
N GLY A 90 0.61 -1.78 0.12
CA GLY A 90 -0.07 -0.52 -0.20
C GLY A 90 0.68 0.74 0.29
N ARG A 91 -0.01 1.88 0.34
CA ARG A 91 0.59 3.19 0.67
C ARG A 91 0.62 3.53 2.14
N GLY A 92 -0.10 2.83 2.98
CA GLY A 92 -0.22 3.16 4.41
C GLY A 92 -0.92 2.07 5.20
N GLY A 93 -1.09 0.89 4.60
CA GLY A 93 -1.86 -0.21 5.19
C GLY A 93 -1.54 -0.46 6.65
N ALA A 94 -2.47 -1.02 7.35
CA ALA A 94 -2.29 -1.47 8.72
C ALA A 94 -1.15 -2.50 8.76
N TYR A 95 0.04 -2.05 9.14
CA TYR A 95 1.24 -2.86 9.24
C TYR A 95 1.86 -2.64 10.61
N ARG A 96 1.96 -3.70 11.37
CA ARG A 96 2.53 -3.67 12.72
C ARG A 96 4.04 -3.83 12.66
N ILE A 97 4.73 -2.98 13.42
CA ILE A 97 6.16 -3.13 13.71
C ILE A 97 6.29 -3.24 15.22
N SER A 98 7.00 -4.23 15.70
CA SER A 98 7.23 -4.47 17.12
C SER A 98 8.65 -5.00 17.36
N GLY A 99 9.10 -5.03 18.62
CA GLY A 99 10.45 -5.50 18.98
C GLY A 99 11.56 -4.46 18.72
N GLN A 100 11.22 -3.32 18.13
CA GLN A 100 12.22 -2.27 17.83
C GLN A 100 12.67 -1.55 19.10
N PRO A 101 13.93 -1.10 19.16
CA PRO A 101 14.39 -0.18 20.19
C PRO A 101 13.74 1.20 19.99
N SER A 102 13.54 1.94 21.07
CA SER A 102 12.80 3.22 21.09
C SER A 102 13.31 4.26 20.11
N TRP A 103 14.60 4.29 19.82
CA TRP A 103 15.18 5.26 18.90
C TRP A 103 14.64 5.12 17.45
N VAL A 104 14.16 3.93 17.07
CA VAL A 104 13.55 3.70 15.76
C VAL A 104 12.28 4.52 15.58
N ASP A 105 11.55 4.76 16.68
CA ASP A 105 10.29 5.51 16.69
C ASP A 105 10.48 7.00 17.02
N THR A 106 11.53 7.35 17.78
CA THR A 106 11.65 8.69 18.37
C THR A 106 12.72 9.56 17.74
N ASP A 107 13.82 8.97 17.27
CA ASP A 107 14.93 9.74 16.72
C ASP A 107 14.67 10.07 15.25
N LEU A 108 14.86 11.34 14.92
CA LEU A 108 14.67 11.83 13.56
C LEU A 108 15.98 11.76 12.79
N TYR A 109 15.91 11.27 11.56
CA TYR A 109 17.05 11.12 10.68
C TYR A 109 16.81 11.79 9.33
N ASP A 110 17.90 12.31 8.77
CA ASP A 110 18.02 12.67 7.36
C ASP A 110 18.79 11.56 6.67
N ILE A 111 18.24 11.04 5.58
CA ILE A 111 18.88 10.04 4.74
C ILE A 111 18.92 10.54 3.32
N GLN A 112 20.09 10.48 2.71
CA GLN A 112 20.26 10.63 1.26
C GLN A 112 20.97 9.38 0.76
N ALA A 113 20.27 8.59 -0.04
CA ALA A 113 20.83 7.37 -0.60
C ALA A 113 20.68 7.38 -2.11
N LYS A 114 21.79 7.05 -2.82
CA LYS A 114 21.84 6.95 -4.26
C LYS A 114 22.19 5.53 -4.66
N VAL A 115 21.52 5.03 -5.67
CA VAL A 115 21.83 3.74 -6.27
C VAL A 115 23.17 3.84 -7.03
N ALA A 116 23.87 2.70 -7.16
CA ALA A 116 25.07 2.62 -7.98
C ALA A 116 24.78 3.06 -9.42
N PRO A 117 25.72 3.75 -10.10
CA PRO A 117 25.50 4.28 -11.45
C PRO A 117 24.98 3.24 -12.46
N GLU A 118 25.48 2.01 -12.36
CA GLU A 118 25.06 0.88 -13.19
C GLU A 118 23.63 0.38 -12.91
N ASP A 119 23.07 0.73 -11.76
CA ASP A 119 21.71 0.33 -11.35
C ASP A 119 20.66 1.41 -11.59
N ILE A 120 21.02 2.63 -11.99
CA ILE A 120 20.09 3.74 -12.19
C ILE A 120 18.99 3.37 -13.21
N ALA A 121 19.37 2.77 -14.33
CA ALA A 121 18.43 2.39 -15.37
C ALA A 121 17.41 1.33 -14.86
N GLU A 122 17.89 0.36 -14.08
CA GLU A 122 17.02 -0.65 -13.44
C GLU A 122 16.11 0.00 -12.38
N TRP A 123 16.68 0.85 -11.52
CA TRP A 123 15.92 1.60 -10.51
C TRP A 123 14.76 2.40 -11.11
N GLN A 124 14.99 3.11 -12.22
CA GLN A 124 13.97 3.91 -12.90
C GLN A 124 12.87 3.06 -13.55
N ARG A 125 13.14 1.80 -13.87
CA ARG A 125 12.15 0.86 -14.39
C ARG A 125 11.28 0.22 -13.33
N LEU A 126 11.68 0.27 -12.04
CA LEU A 126 10.91 -0.31 -10.96
C LEU A 126 9.59 0.46 -10.76
N ASN A 127 8.53 -0.30 -10.55
CA ASN A 127 7.30 0.27 -9.99
C ASN A 127 7.45 0.46 -8.47
N ALA A 128 6.41 1.01 -7.83
CA ALA A 128 6.42 1.26 -6.39
C ALA A 128 6.72 0.01 -5.54
N LEU A 129 6.32 -1.19 -5.99
CA LEU A 129 6.60 -2.44 -5.28
C LEU A 129 8.08 -2.82 -5.41
N GLY A 130 8.66 -2.70 -6.61
CA GLY A 130 10.07 -2.96 -6.83
C GLY A 130 10.97 -2.00 -6.05
N GLN A 131 10.60 -0.72 -5.98
CA GLN A 131 11.30 0.28 -5.17
C GLN A 131 11.25 -0.07 -3.68
N LYS A 132 10.11 -0.55 -3.16
CA LYS A 132 10.00 -1.04 -1.78
C LYS A 132 10.95 -2.21 -1.52
N VAL A 133 11.06 -3.17 -2.44
CA VAL A 133 12.00 -4.30 -2.32
C VAL A 133 13.44 -3.80 -2.26
N ALA A 134 13.81 -2.82 -3.06
CA ALA A 134 15.15 -2.22 -3.00
C ALA A 134 15.40 -1.51 -1.64
N LEU A 135 14.39 -0.80 -1.10
CA LEU A 135 14.49 -0.18 0.23
C LEU A 135 14.60 -1.21 1.37
N GLN A 136 13.96 -2.38 1.23
CA GLN A 136 14.19 -3.50 2.16
C GLN A 136 15.67 -3.91 2.14
N GLY A 137 16.26 -4.05 0.95
CA GLY A 137 17.70 -4.32 0.79
C GLY A 137 18.57 -3.26 1.46
N PHE A 138 18.23 -1.98 1.32
CA PHE A 138 18.90 -0.89 2.03
C PHE A 138 18.88 -1.09 3.56
N LEU A 139 17.72 -1.36 4.15
CA LEU A 139 17.57 -1.56 5.58
C LEU A 139 18.36 -2.80 6.07
N LEU A 140 18.32 -3.89 5.32
CA LEU A 140 19.12 -5.10 5.62
C LEU A 140 20.61 -4.85 5.58
N LYS A 141 21.09 -4.07 4.60
CA LYS A 141 22.52 -3.79 4.40
C LYS A 141 23.05 -2.79 5.40
N TYR A 142 22.43 -1.62 5.51
CA TYR A 142 22.98 -0.49 6.26
C TYR A 142 22.64 -0.50 7.75
N LEU A 143 21.47 -1.05 8.11
CA LEU A 143 21.03 -1.14 9.51
C LEU A 143 21.10 -2.56 10.07
N LYS A 144 21.60 -3.54 9.29
CA LYS A 144 21.65 -4.94 9.69
C LYS A 144 20.31 -5.46 10.21
N LEU A 145 19.22 -4.95 9.65
CA LEU A 145 17.86 -5.30 10.06
C LEU A 145 17.69 -6.82 9.98
N LYS A 146 17.27 -7.44 11.10
CA LYS A 146 16.81 -8.82 11.17
C LYS A 146 15.38 -8.80 11.71
N TYR A 147 14.51 -9.59 11.11
CA TYR A 147 13.10 -9.62 11.48
C TYR A 147 12.45 -10.95 11.12
N HIS A 148 11.32 -11.21 11.72
CA HIS A 148 10.42 -12.28 11.31
C HIS A 148 8.99 -11.76 11.18
N PRO A 149 8.11 -12.43 10.38
CA PRO A 149 6.71 -12.04 10.27
C PRO A 149 5.98 -12.11 11.59
N ASP A 150 5.15 -11.10 11.88
CA ASP A 150 4.23 -11.11 13.02
C ASP A 150 2.79 -11.29 12.48
N THR A 151 2.14 -12.35 12.93
CA THR A 151 0.75 -12.69 12.59
C THR A 151 -0.16 -12.72 13.81
N ALA A 152 0.31 -12.20 14.95
CA ALA A 152 -0.48 -12.15 16.17
C ALA A 152 -1.77 -11.31 15.96
N PRO A 153 -2.89 -11.68 16.62
CA PRO A 153 -4.10 -10.87 16.58
C PRO A 153 -3.83 -9.48 17.13
N TYR A 154 -4.25 -8.46 16.39
CA TYR A 154 -4.03 -7.05 16.73
C TYR A 154 -5.34 -6.25 16.63
N PRO A 155 -5.55 -5.23 17.50
CA PRO A 155 -6.71 -4.37 17.38
C PRO A 155 -6.62 -3.46 16.15
N TYR A 156 -7.69 -3.42 15.35
CA TYR A 156 -7.82 -2.58 14.17
C TYR A 156 -9.25 -2.03 14.08
N TYR A 157 -9.51 -1.18 13.10
CA TYR A 157 -10.86 -0.80 12.71
C TYR A 157 -11.25 -1.54 11.41
N ALA A 158 -12.29 -2.36 11.48
CA ALA A 158 -12.93 -2.91 10.30
C ALA A 158 -13.75 -1.82 9.62
N LEU A 159 -13.43 -1.48 8.37
CA LEU A 159 -14.24 -0.60 7.55
C LEU A 159 -15.34 -1.44 6.88
N VAL A 160 -16.58 -1.17 7.23
CA VAL A 160 -17.75 -1.91 6.74
C VAL A 160 -18.79 -0.97 6.16
N VAL A 161 -19.70 -1.51 5.35
CA VAL A 161 -20.88 -0.75 4.90
C VAL A 161 -21.82 -0.54 6.09
N GLY A 162 -22.16 0.72 6.36
CA GLY A 162 -23.05 1.10 7.45
C GLY A 162 -24.51 0.73 7.17
N LYS A 163 -25.35 0.79 8.19
CA LYS A 163 -26.79 0.45 8.09
C LYS A 163 -27.55 1.29 7.09
N THR A 164 -27.11 2.51 6.82
CA THR A 164 -27.73 3.43 5.84
C THR A 164 -27.36 3.12 4.40
N GLY A 165 -26.55 2.11 4.16
CA GLY A 165 -26.01 1.77 2.85
C GLY A 165 -24.89 2.72 2.40
N LEU A 166 -24.18 2.30 1.35
CA LEU A 166 -23.10 3.07 0.74
C LEU A 166 -23.66 4.33 0.05
N LYS A 167 -23.02 5.47 0.27
CA LYS A 167 -23.38 6.77 -0.31
C LYS A 167 -22.33 7.31 -1.28
N ILE A 168 -21.40 6.48 -1.69
CA ILE A 168 -20.32 6.83 -2.58
C ILE A 168 -20.73 6.52 -4.01
N PRO A 169 -20.68 7.47 -4.95
CA PRO A 169 -20.99 7.21 -6.35
C PRO A 169 -19.94 6.30 -6.99
N LEU A 170 -20.41 5.42 -7.85
CA LEU A 170 -19.55 4.62 -8.72
C LEU A 170 -18.80 5.54 -9.68
N TYR A 171 -17.53 5.25 -9.90
CA TYR A 171 -16.76 5.90 -10.95
C TYR A 171 -17.31 5.52 -12.34
N LYS A 172 -17.42 6.51 -13.22
CA LYS A 172 -17.72 6.33 -14.63
C LYS A 172 -16.62 6.98 -15.47
N PRO A 173 -16.19 6.35 -16.58
CA PRO A 173 -15.23 6.98 -17.49
C PRO A 173 -15.69 8.38 -17.92
N GLY A 174 -14.84 9.37 -17.74
CA GLY A 174 -15.14 10.78 -18.00
C GLY A 174 -15.66 11.58 -16.81
N ASP A 175 -15.85 10.95 -15.64
CA ASP A 175 -16.17 11.66 -14.42
C ASP A 175 -15.08 12.67 -14.04
N SER A 176 -15.49 13.75 -13.44
CA SER A 176 -14.61 14.76 -12.86
C SER A 176 -15.16 15.26 -11.53
N PHE A 177 -14.25 15.60 -10.62
CA PHE A 177 -14.58 16.24 -9.36
C PHE A 177 -14.22 17.71 -9.34
N LYS A 178 -15.01 18.50 -8.63
CA LYS A 178 -14.56 19.81 -8.16
C LYS A 178 -14.22 19.71 -6.68
N SER A 179 -12.97 19.91 -6.35
CA SER A 179 -12.50 20.07 -4.98
C SER A 179 -12.98 21.40 -4.37
N ARG A 180 -12.94 21.50 -3.04
CA ARG A 180 -13.32 22.73 -2.33
C ARG A 180 -12.53 23.98 -2.73
N ASP A 181 -11.28 23.79 -3.12
CA ASP A 181 -10.40 24.86 -3.60
C ASP A 181 -10.61 25.21 -5.08
N GLY A 182 -11.65 24.63 -5.73
CA GLY A 182 -12.08 24.91 -7.08
C GLY A 182 -11.33 24.16 -8.18
N ARG A 183 -10.37 23.31 -7.83
CA ARG A 183 -9.66 22.47 -8.82
C ARG A 183 -10.58 21.42 -9.41
N THR A 184 -10.49 21.21 -10.71
CA THR A 184 -11.13 20.06 -11.37
C THR A 184 -10.13 18.89 -11.41
N ILE A 185 -10.55 17.74 -10.91
CA ILE A 185 -9.79 16.49 -10.92
C ILE A 185 -10.50 15.56 -11.88
N SER A 186 -9.81 15.23 -12.98
CA SER A 186 -10.32 14.34 -14.04
C SER A 186 -9.44 13.11 -14.27
N ASP A 187 -8.29 13.06 -13.60
CA ASP A 187 -7.35 11.95 -13.76
C ASP A 187 -7.83 10.70 -13.03
N ARG A 188 -7.67 9.56 -13.68
CA ARG A 188 -8.02 8.27 -13.10
C ARG A 188 -7.03 7.86 -12.01
N ASN A 189 -7.54 7.11 -11.04
CA ASN A 189 -6.75 6.51 -9.97
C ASN A 189 -5.96 7.55 -9.15
N VAL A 190 -6.55 8.73 -8.94
CA VAL A 190 -5.96 9.83 -8.18
C VAL A 190 -6.50 9.84 -6.77
N LEU A 191 -5.59 9.85 -5.80
CA LEU A 191 -5.89 10.11 -4.40
C LEU A 191 -5.15 11.39 -3.99
N LEU A 192 -5.89 12.39 -3.55
CA LEU A 192 -5.39 13.72 -3.28
C LEU A 192 -5.96 14.27 -1.97
N TRP A 193 -5.06 14.75 -1.11
CA TRP A 193 -5.44 15.58 0.03
C TRP A 193 -5.62 17.03 -0.44
N VAL A 194 -6.84 17.54 -0.26
CA VAL A 194 -7.19 18.91 -0.58
C VAL A 194 -7.25 19.71 0.70
N GLY A 195 -6.25 20.56 0.89
CA GLY A 195 -6.10 21.26 2.16
C GLY A 195 -5.96 20.29 3.35
N PRO A 196 -6.33 20.73 4.55
CA PRO A 196 -6.13 19.94 5.76
C PRO A 196 -7.26 18.96 6.12
N ASN A 197 -8.44 19.09 5.50
CA ASN A 197 -9.68 18.43 5.94
C ASN A 197 -10.46 17.71 4.84
N GLU A 198 -9.89 17.50 3.67
CA GLU A 198 -10.58 16.83 2.57
C GLU A 198 -9.65 15.82 1.89
N LEU A 199 -10.16 14.62 1.65
CA LEU A 199 -9.51 13.57 0.88
C LEU A 199 -10.39 13.21 -0.32
N ILE A 200 -9.88 13.44 -1.50
CA ILE A 200 -10.56 13.06 -2.76
C ILE A 200 -9.85 11.84 -3.33
N CYS A 201 -10.63 10.84 -3.72
CA CYS A 201 -10.12 9.69 -4.45
C CYS A 201 -11.03 9.41 -5.65
N GLN A 202 -10.51 9.63 -6.84
CA GLN A 202 -11.22 9.37 -8.08
C GLN A 202 -10.76 8.04 -8.68
N ASP A 203 -11.71 7.20 -9.12
CA ASP A 203 -11.42 5.87 -9.66
C ASP A 203 -10.65 5.01 -8.64
N CYS A 204 -11.18 4.90 -7.42
CA CYS A 204 -10.50 4.26 -6.30
C CYS A 204 -11.37 3.16 -5.67
N THR A 205 -10.70 2.09 -5.24
CA THR A 205 -11.32 1.06 -4.41
C THR A 205 -11.46 1.51 -2.96
N ILE A 206 -12.43 0.94 -2.23
CA ILE A 206 -12.57 1.17 -0.77
C ILE A 206 -11.32 0.69 -0.02
N LYS A 207 -10.69 -0.39 -0.49
CA LYS A 207 -9.40 -0.86 0.07
C LYS A 207 -8.34 0.23 0.04
N ARG A 208 -8.22 0.97 -1.07
CA ARG A 208 -7.25 2.07 -1.17
C ARG A 208 -7.56 3.21 -0.19
N LEU A 209 -8.85 3.51 0.01
CA LEU A 209 -9.27 4.46 1.04
C LEU A 209 -8.85 3.98 2.44
N ALA A 210 -9.12 2.72 2.78
CA ALA A 210 -8.75 2.14 4.06
C ALA A 210 -7.22 2.18 4.29
N GLU A 211 -6.43 1.86 3.28
CA GLU A 211 -4.97 1.93 3.32
C GLU A 211 -4.45 3.36 3.57
N GLU A 212 -5.04 4.37 2.94
CA GLU A 212 -4.66 5.77 3.14
C GLU A 212 -5.01 6.26 4.55
N LEU A 213 -6.16 5.86 5.06
CA LEU A 213 -6.64 6.28 6.37
C LEU A 213 -5.94 5.55 7.53
N SER A 214 -5.41 4.34 7.31
CA SER A 214 -4.75 3.52 8.34
C SER A 214 -3.57 4.20 9.05
N GLY A 215 -2.90 5.13 8.37
CA GLY A 215 -1.77 5.86 8.96
C GLY A 215 -2.16 7.10 9.77
N ARG A 216 -3.47 7.39 9.90
CA ARG A 216 -3.95 8.65 10.48
C ARG A 216 -4.47 8.51 11.91
N GLY A 217 -5.03 7.35 12.25
CA GLY A 217 -5.59 7.08 13.56
C GLY A 217 -4.65 6.28 14.47
N ASP A 218 -5.18 5.90 15.64
CA ASP A 218 -4.48 5.09 16.65
C ASP A 218 -4.39 3.60 16.29
N ARG A 219 -5.13 3.17 15.26
CA ARG A 219 -5.17 1.79 14.77
C ARG A 219 -5.22 1.75 13.26
N GLY A 220 -4.77 0.62 12.70
CA GLY A 220 -4.95 0.33 11.29
C GLY A 220 -6.42 0.17 10.91
N ILE A 221 -6.72 0.38 9.64
CA ILE A 221 -8.06 0.19 9.08
C ILE A 221 -7.98 -0.89 8.02
N LEU A 222 -8.77 -1.94 8.15
CA LEU A 222 -8.90 -3.01 7.16
C LEU A 222 -10.26 -2.90 6.45
N ASP A 223 -10.22 -3.06 5.13
CA ASP A 223 -11.44 -3.10 4.31
C ASP A 223 -12.15 -4.44 4.47
N GLU A 224 -13.28 -4.44 5.15
CA GLU A 224 -14.20 -5.56 5.32
C GLU A 224 -15.58 -5.26 4.70
N THR A 225 -15.64 -4.35 3.73
CA THR A 225 -16.90 -4.00 3.07
C THR A 225 -17.39 -5.07 2.10
N GLY A 226 -16.52 -5.95 1.64
CA GLY A 226 -16.82 -6.90 0.55
C GLY A 226 -16.88 -6.26 -0.85
N LEU A 227 -16.56 -4.98 -0.99
CA LEU A 227 -16.64 -4.20 -2.24
C LEU A 227 -15.28 -4.18 -2.98
N THR A 228 -14.68 -5.34 -3.19
CA THR A 228 -13.25 -5.49 -3.52
C THR A 228 -12.84 -5.11 -4.94
N SER A 229 -13.79 -4.99 -5.88
CA SER A 229 -13.47 -4.82 -7.31
C SER A 229 -14.19 -3.64 -7.98
N THR A 230 -14.75 -2.76 -7.20
CA THR A 230 -15.52 -1.63 -7.71
C THR A 230 -14.80 -0.33 -7.43
N ASP A 231 -14.69 0.51 -8.45
CA ASP A 231 -14.08 1.82 -8.34
C ASP A 231 -15.14 2.88 -8.07
N TYR A 232 -14.79 3.80 -7.19
CA TYR A 232 -15.67 4.84 -6.68
C TYR A 232 -15.04 6.22 -6.83
N ASN A 233 -15.92 7.21 -6.82
CA ASN A 233 -15.56 8.60 -6.67
C ASN A 233 -15.77 9.01 -5.20
N ILE A 234 -14.71 9.12 -4.44
CA ILE A 234 -14.74 9.35 -2.99
C ILE A 234 -14.40 10.81 -2.70
N ASP A 235 -15.29 11.51 -2.02
CA ASP A 235 -15.06 12.83 -1.43
C ASP A 235 -15.29 12.70 0.09
N LEU A 236 -14.20 12.48 0.83
CA LEU A 236 -14.24 12.36 2.28
C LEU A 236 -13.83 13.67 2.93
N ARG A 237 -14.77 14.25 3.65
CA ARG A 237 -14.57 15.48 4.42
C ARG A 237 -14.49 15.17 5.89
N PHE A 238 -13.49 15.73 6.54
CA PHE A 238 -13.24 15.54 7.95
C PHE A 238 -13.78 16.71 8.75
N ASP A 239 -14.44 16.40 9.86
CA ASP A 239 -14.88 17.40 10.81
C ASP A 239 -13.67 18.09 11.44
N VAL A 240 -13.83 19.37 11.75
CA VAL A 240 -12.83 20.17 12.44
C VAL A 240 -13.16 20.14 13.92
N LEU A 241 -12.20 19.74 14.76
CA LEU A 241 -12.40 19.78 16.21
C LEU A 241 -12.22 21.19 16.74
N PRO A 242 -12.97 21.62 17.77
CA PRO A 242 -12.70 22.87 18.47
C PRO A 242 -11.27 22.90 18.98
N ASP A 243 -10.63 24.05 18.85
CA ASP A 243 -9.31 24.29 19.44
C ASP A 243 -9.51 24.76 20.89
N PRO A 244 -9.10 23.98 21.91
CA PRO A 244 -9.28 24.37 23.30
C PRO A 244 -8.53 25.65 23.66
N ASP A 245 -7.43 25.96 22.96
CA ASP A 245 -6.64 27.18 23.19
C ASP A 245 -7.18 28.39 22.42
N ARG A 246 -8.10 28.16 21.47
CA ARG A 246 -8.73 29.21 20.63
C ARG A 246 -10.20 28.85 20.34
N PRO A 247 -11.10 28.93 21.34
CA PRO A 247 -12.49 28.48 21.22
C PRO A 247 -13.27 29.17 20.10
N ASP A 248 -12.93 30.41 19.79
CA ASP A 248 -13.55 31.22 18.72
C ASP A 248 -12.78 31.14 17.39
N GLY A 249 -11.76 30.28 17.31
CA GLY A 249 -10.91 30.11 16.15
C GLY A 249 -11.47 29.09 15.15
N PRO A 250 -10.75 28.87 14.01
CA PRO A 250 -11.16 27.95 12.96
C PRO A 250 -11.11 26.46 13.36
N GLY A 251 -10.74 26.15 14.61
CA GLY A 251 -10.57 24.80 15.11
C GLY A 251 -9.28 24.11 14.61
N VAL A 252 -9.05 22.87 15.08
CA VAL A 252 -7.87 22.07 14.74
C VAL A 252 -8.17 21.23 13.50
N PRO A 253 -7.45 21.44 12.40
CA PRO A 253 -7.65 20.66 11.17
C PRO A 253 -7.26 19.19 11.37
N PHE A 254 -7.97 18.26 10.68
CA PHE A 254 -7.75 16.83 10.78
C PHE A 254 -6.28 16.40 10.66
N ARG A 255 -5.54 16.97 9.72
CA ARG A 255 -4.12 16.63 9.51
C ARG A 255 -3.19 17.04 10.64
N ARG A 256 -3.65 17.86 11.59
CA ARG A 256 -2.90 18.29 12.78
C ARG A 256 -3.37 17.64 14.07
N LEU A 257 -4.40 16.80 14.02
CA LEU A 257 -4.92 16.10 15.19
C LEU A 257 -3.93 15.07 15.71
N SER A 258 -3.99 14.81 17.01
CA SER A 258 -3.37 13.61 17.59
C SER A 258 -4.00 12.35 16.98
N GLN A 259 -3.28 11.22 17.03
CA GLN A 259 -3.83 9.95 16.52
C GLN A 259 -5.16 9.58 17.19
N LYS A 260 -5.31 9.84 18.47
CA LYS A 260 -6.56 9.57 19.23
C LYS A 260 -7.71 10.43 18.72
N ASP A 261 -7.49 11.74 18.56
CA ASP A 261 -8.51 12.68 18.10
C ASP A 261 -8.85 12.43 16.62
N ALA A 262 -7.84 12.12 15.81
CA ALA A 262 -8.03 11.74 14.41
C ALA A 262 -8.90 10.47 14.28
N SER A 263 -8.73 9.47 15.17
CA SER A 263 -9.59 8.28 15.20
C SER A 263 -11.04 8.65 15.49
N ALA A 264 -11.30 9.55 16.44
CA ALA A 264 -12.67 10.00 16.74
C ALA A 264 -13.30 10.68 15.52
N VAL A 265 -12.57 11.54 14.81
CA VAL A 265 -13.03 12.19 13.58
C VAL A 265 -13.25 11.19 12.45
N LEU A 266 -12.35 10.20 12.29
CA LEU A 266 -12.52 9.14 11.29
C LEU A 266 -13.81 8.33 11.51
N LEU A 267 -14.12 7.99 12.77
CA LEU A 267 -15.34 7.26 13.15
C LEU A 267 -16.62 8.00 12.78
N THR A 268 -16.62 9.34 12.81
CA THR A 268 -17.78 10.16 12.43
C THR A 268 -17.80 10.43 10.93
N SER A 269 -16.67 10.81 10.35
CA SER A 269 -16.58 11.22 8.94
C SER A 269 -16.87 10.08 7.96
N ALA A 270 -16.48 8.83 8.28
CA ALA A 270 -16.78 7.67 7.46
C ALA A 270 -18.30 7.47 7.24
N LYS A 271 -19.14 7.87 8.21
CA LYS A 271 -20.60 7.75 8.13
C LYS A 271 -21.21 8.63 7.03
N HIS A 272 -20.56 9.73 6.67
CA HIS A 272 -20.99 10.57 5.57
C HIS A 272 -20.98 9.82 4.23
N LEU A 273 -20.03 8.86 4.11
CA LEU A 273 -19.92 7.98 2.95
C LEU A 273 -20.80 6.72 3.03
N GLY A 274 -21.57 6.57 4.12
CA GLY A 274 -22.33 5.34 4.39
C GLY A 274 -21.44 4.18 4.84
N LEU A 275 -20.23 4.48 5.31
CA LEU A 275 -19.27 3.53 5.87
C LEU A 275 -19.22 3.64 7.39
N GLU A 276 -18.85 2.56 8.06
CA GLU A 276 -18.63 2.53 9.50
C GLU A 276 -17.27 1.91 9.80
N LEU A 277 -16.56 2.49 10.77
CA LEU A 277 -15.38 1.90 11.37
C LEU A 277 -15.77 1.18 12.67
N ARG A 278 -15.60 -0.13 12.71
CA ARG A 278 -15.92 -0.97 13.88
C ARG A 278 -14.66 -1.47 14.52
N PRO A 279 -14.47 -1.33 15.85
CA PRO A 279 -13.37 -1.98 16.54
C PRO A 279 -13.40 -3.49 16.32
N ALA A 280 -12.29 -4.06 15.93
CA ALA A 280 -12.11 -5.48 15.69
C ALA A 280 -10.73 -5.93 16.19
N THR A 281 -10.52 -7.23 16.26
CA THR A 281 -9.22 -7.86 16.59
C THR A 281 -9.06 -9.06 15.68
N GLY A 282 -7.93 -9.16 15.02
CA GLY A 282 -7.66 -10.25 14.10
C GLY A 282 -6.23 -10.25 13.60
N PRO A 283 -5.86 -11.20 12.74
CA PRO A 283 -4.53 -11.26 12.16
C PRO A 283 -4.27 -10.00 11.32
N MET A 284 -3.10 -9.42 11.55
CA MET A 284 -2.64 -8.25 10.81
C MET A 284 -1.24 -8.52 10.29
N ASP A 285 -0.97 -8.13 9.05
CA ASP A 285 0.39 -8.20 8.53
C ASP A 285 1.32 -7.32 9.39
N GLY A 286 2.45 -7.88 9.78
CA GLY A 286 3.42 -7.18 10.59
C GLY A 286 4.78 -7.85 10.63
N MET A 287 5.69 -7.24 11.37
CA MET A 287 7.00 -7.78 11.65
C MET A 287 7.40 -7.56 13.10
N VAL A 288 8.15 -8.49 13.63
CA VAL A 288 8.92 -8.32 14.85
C VAL A 288 10.37 -8.07 14.45
N ILE A 289 10.95 -6.97 14.90
CA ILE A 289 12.36 -6.68 14.70
C ILE A 289 13.17 -7.45 15.75
N ASP A 290 13.99 -8.38 15.27
CA ASP A 290 14.90 -9.15 16.10
C ASP A 290 16.20 -8.40 16.38
N HIS A 291 16.62 -7.58 15.41
CA HIS A 291 17.85 -6.79 15.49
C HIS A 291 17.82 -5.63 14.50
N ILE A 292 18.34 -4.49 14.92
CA ILE A 292 18.61 -3.34 14.07
C ILE A 292 19.76 -2.50 14.66
N ASP A 293 20.77 -2.23 13.84
CA ASP A 293 21.89 -1.37 14.25
C ASP A 293 21.50 0.10 14.19
N ARG A 294 21.86 0.85 15.23
CA ARG A 294 21.72 2.30 15.19
C ARG A 294 22.80 2.90 14.29
N PRO A 295 22.45 3.80 13.34
CA PRO A 295 23.44 4.49 12.55
C PRO A 295 24.46 5.23 13.43
N PRO A 296 25.74 5.28 13.03
CA PRO A 296 26.74 6.06 13.78
C PRO A 296 26.31 7.54 13.81
N GLU A 297 26.57 8.19 14.92
CA GLU A 297 26.42 9.64 15.04
C GLU A 297 27.62 10.30 14.34
N ASN A 298 27.39 10.89 13.16
CA ASN A 298 28.37 11.69 12.43
C ASN A 298 28.13 13.17 12.69
#